data_f39681185c59d1ae4eb927bbdcaa246d
#
_entry.id   f39681185c59d1ae4eb927bbdcaa246d
#
_cell.length_a   1.000
_cell.length_b   1.000
_cell.length_c   1.000
_cell.angle_alpha   90.00
_cell.angle_beta   90.00
_cell.angle_gamma   90.00
#
_symmetry.space_group_name_H-M   'P 1'
#
loop_
_entity.id
_entity.type
_entity.pdbx_description
1 polymer ?
#
loop_
_entity_poly.entity_id
_entity_poly.type
_entity_poly.pdbx_seq_one_letter_code
_entity_poly.pdbx_strand_id
1 'polypeptide(L)'
;MKLNNIIYFYENNVIVRFNYNIYYLKLNENILNNGIILNKDKFIKEYNEFTKENKLKKIINNKMIVIIQSNISVNDIKMLSIIFEELGIIIIKIIKDITLLNVRKNKAYLIGDNNLRLYFINKYNKKVTINMNTSQISYNEIISIIQNHIKEILFILSSNDDLINKLLKNKSYYLINNYIKFIFDEIG
;
A
#
# COMPACT_ATOMS: atom_id res chain seq x y z
N MET A 1 15.49 -19.52 0.75
CA MET A 1 15.50 -18.22 0.06
C MET A 1 15.83 -17.15 1.09
N LYS A 2 16.84 -16.29 0.87
CA LYS A 2 17.10 -15.19 1.81
C LYS A 2 15.93 -14.23 1.73
N LEU A 3 15.22 -14.05 2.84
CA LEU A 3 14.14 -13.05 2.92
C LEU A 3 14.73 -11.68 2.65
N ASN A 4 14.26 -11.07 1.58
CA ASN A 4 14.65 -9.72 1.24
C ASN A 4 14.01 -8.75 2.24
N ASN A 5 14.75 -7.73 2.65
CA ASN A 5 14.16 -6.62 3.38
C ASN A 5 13.19 -5.89 2.46
N ILE A 6 12.05 -5.49 3.01
CA ILE A 6 10.96 -4.88 2.22
C ILE A 6 10.58 -3.55 2.84
N ILE A 7 10.39 -2.54 2.01
CA ILE A 7 9.76 -1.28 2.38
C ILE A 7 8.46 -1.14 1.60
N TYR A 8 7.37 -0.83 2.28
CA TYR A 8 6.09 -0.54 1.66
C TYR A 8 5.60 0.87 2.00
N PHE A 9 5.33 1.67 0.99
CA PHE A 9 4.73 2.99 1.11
C PHE A 9 3.21 2.85 1.03
N TYR A 10 2.56 2.97 2.18
CA TYR A 10 1.12 2.79 2.31
C TYR A 10 0.49 4.01 2.97
N GLU A 11 -0.29 4.78 2.22
CA GLU A 11 -0.87 6.06 2.65
C GLU A 11 0.19 7.00 3.25
N ASN A 12 0.10 7.32 4.53
CA ASN A 12 1.05 8.16 5.26
C ASN A 12 2.05 7.33 6.08
N ASN A 13 2.13 6.03 5.81
CA ASN A 13 2.99 5.12 6.54
C ASN A 13 4.11 4.58 5.66
N VAL A 14 5.28 4.45 6.24
CA VAL A 14 6.36 3.63 5.72
C VAL A 14 6.46 2.38 6.58
N ILE A 15 6.24 1.23 5.97
CA ILE A 15 6.22 -0.05 6.65
C ILE A 15 7.44 -0.83 6.21
N VAL A 16 8.28 -1.19 7.17
CA VAL A 16 9.56 -1.87 6.93
C VAL A 16 9.51 -3.28 7.49
N ARG A 17 9.69 -4.30 6.65
CA ARG A 17 9.98 -5.66 7.11
C ARG A 17 11.49 -5.88 7.10
N PHE A 18 12.05 -6.15 8.27
CA PHE A 18 13.48 -6.44 8.45
C PHE A 18 13.64 -7.62 9.41
N ASN A 19 14.36 -8.66 8.99
CA ASN A 19 14.58 -9.87 9.80
C ASN A 19 13.27 -10.45 10.40
N TYR A 20 12.22 -10.57 9.59
CA TYR A 20 10.87 -11.04 9.96
C TYR A 20 10.05 -10.07 10.83
N ASN A 21 10.65 -9.03 11.40
CA ASN A 21 9.93 -8.02 12.16
C ASN A 21 9.36 -6.95 11.25
N ILE A 22 8.19 -6.44 11.61
CA ILE A 22 7.51 -5.37 10.90
C ILE A 22 7.55 -4.11 11.77
N TYR A 23 8.00 -3.02 11.18
CA TYR A 23 8.13 -1.71 11.81
C TYR A 23 7.30 -0.69 11.06
N TYR A 24 6.68 0.26 11.77
CA TYR A 24 5.81 1.27 11.21
C TYR A 24 6.36 2.65 11.51
N LEU A 25 6.57 3.46 10.47
CA LEU A 25 6.84 4.88 10.55
C LEU A 25 5.63 5.63 10.01
N LYS A 26 4.85 6.25 10.90
CA LYS A 26 3.75 7.13 10.52
C LYS A 26 4.29 8.53 10.31
N LEU A 27 4.01 9.10 9.15
CA LEU A 27 4.45 10.44 8.76
C LEU A 27 3.27 11.41 8.66
N ASN A 28 3.57 12.70 8.75
CA ASN A 28 2.59 13.74 8.49
C ASN A 28 2.27 13.79 6.99
N GLU A 29 1.04 14.15 6.62
CA GLU A 29 0.56 14.24 5.23
C GLU A 29 1.35 15.24 4.38
N ASN A 30 2.00 16.23 4.98
CA ASN A 30 2.88 17.16 4.26
C ASN A 30 4.29 16.60 4.00
N ILE A 31 4.60 15.40 4.50
CA ILE A 31 5.87 14.69 4.27
C ILE A 31 5.63 13.50 3.34
N LEU A 32 4.63 12.69 3.65
CA LEU A 32 4.23 11.52 2.87
C LEU A 32 2.71 11.50 2.74
N ASN A 33 2.21 11.51 1.52
CA ASN A 33 0.77 11.43 1.26
C ASN A 33 0.48 10.44 0.14
N ASN A 34 -0.41 9.50 0.38
CA ASN A 34 -0.76 8.44 -0.58
C ASN A 34 0.46 7.68 -1.13
N GLY A 35 1.46 7.46 -0.28
CA GLY A 35 2.71 6.80 -0.65
C GLY A 35 3.67 7.68 -1.49
N ILE A 36 3.36 8.96 -1.67
CA ILE A 36 4.19 9.93 -2.41
C ILE A 36 4.92 10.82 -1.40
N ILE A 37 6.25 10.89 -1.53
CA ILE A 37 7.08 11.76 -0.68
C ILE A 37 6.94 13.20 -1.20
N LEU A 38 6.36 14.07 -0.38
CA LEU A 38 6.13 15.49 -0.70
C LEU A 38 7.26 16.40 -0.22
N ASN A 39 7.97 15.99 0.84
CA ASN A 39 9.08 16.74 1.40
C ASN A 39 10.26 15.79 1.65
N LYS A 40 11.23 15.82 0.75
CA LYS A 40 12.39 14.94 0.75
C LYS A 40 13.23 15.08 2.04
N ASP A 41 13.59 16.31 2.41
CA ASP A 41 14.53 16.54 3.53
C ASP A 41 13.89 16.12 4.87
N LYS A 42 12.63 16.45 5.07
CA LYS A 42 11.89 16.00 6.25
C LYS A 42 11.74 14.49 6.27
N PHE A 43 11.45 13.88 5.12
CA PHE A 43 11.36 12.42 5.01
C PHE A 43 12.68 11.75 5.41
N ILE A 44 13.81 12.19 4.86
CA ILE A 44 15.14 11.66 5.18
C ILE A 44 15.44 11.79 6.68
N LYS A 45 15.11 12.93 7.28
CA LYS A 45 15.30 13.16 8.72
C LYS A 45 14.49 12.16 9.55
N GLU A 46 13.17 12.10 9.33
CA GLU A 46 12.26 11.22 10.07
C GLU A 46 12.63 9.73 9.89
N TYR A 47 13.01 9.34 8.67
CA TYR A 47 13.43 7.97 8.38
C TYR A 47 14.74 7.61 9.10
N ASN A 48 15.70 8.52 9.15
CA ASN A 48 16.96 8.31 9.87
C ASN A 48 16.74 8.20 11.39
N GLU A 49 15.86 9.03 11.97
CA GLU A 49 15.49 8.95 13.39
C GLU A 49 14.81 7.61 13.68
N PHE A 50 13.82 7.23 12.89
CA PHE A 50 13.14 5.95 12.99
C PHE A 50 14.08 4.74 12.93
N THR A 51 15.02 4.74 11.98
CA THR A 51 15.98 3.62 11.85
C THR A 51 16.95 3.57 13.01
N LYS A 52 17.31 4.72 13.59
CA LYS A 52 18.16 4.82 14.79
C LYS A 52 17.45 4.28 16.02
N GLU A 53 16.22 4.72 16.27
CA GLU A 53 15.39 4.31 17.42
C GLU A 53 15.13 2.81 17.42
N ASN A 54 14.78 2.25 16.25
CA ASN A 54 14.52 0.84 16.09
C ASN A 54 15.79 -0.02 15.90
N LYS A 55 16.99 0.57 16.06
CA LYS A 55 18.28 -0.12 15.87
C LYS A 55 18.44 -0.76 14.48
N LEU A 56 17.78 -0.18 13.49
CA LEU A 56 17.78 -0.66 12.10
C LEU A 56 18.98 -0.17 11.29
N LYS A 57 20.01 0.42 11.93
CA LYS A 57 21.20 1.01 11.28
C LYS A 57 21.93 0.08 10.31
N LYS A 58 21.78 -1.24 10.47
CA LYS A 58 22.31 -2.23 9.51
C LYS A 58 21.52 -2.31 8.21
N ILE A 59 20.42 -1.56 8.07
CA ILE A 59 19.66 -1.43 6.81
C ILE A 59 20.42 -0.54 5.82
N ILE A 60 21.23 0.41 6.30
CA ILE A 60 22.13 1.19 5.45
C ILE A 60 23.11 0.22 4.78
N ASN A 61 23.15 0.19 3.46
CA ASN A 61 23.83 -0.76 2.57
C ASN A 61 23.08 -2.10 2.35
N ASN A 62 21.85 -2.25 2.80
CA ASN A 62 21.06 -3.44 2.52
C ASN A 62 20.24 -3.30 1.24
N LYS A 63 20.21 -4.40 0.52
CA LYS A 63 19.34 -4.56 -0.64
C LYS A 63 17.90 -4.68 -0.20
N MET A 64 17.01 -3.84 -0.74
CA MET A 64 15.59 -3.81 -0.38
C MET A 64 14.68 -3.96 -1.59
N ILE A 65 13.56 -4.62 -1.39
CA ILE A 65 12.41 -4.57 -2.30
C ILE A 65 11.52 -3.43 -1.83
N VAL A 66 11.13 -2.56 -2.75
CA VAL A 66 10.26 -1.42 -2.48
C VAL A 66 8.88 -1.70 -3.07
N ILE A 67 7.86 -1.67 -2.23
CA ILE A 67 6.47 -1.74 -2.65
C ILE A 67 5.91 -0.33 -2.67
N ILE A 68 5.25 0.01 -3.76
CA ILE A 68 4.59 1.30 -3.95
C ILE A 68 3.14 1.10 -4.34
N GLN A 69 2.33 2.10 -4.12
CA GLN A 69 0.96 2.10 -4.58
C GLN A 69 0.90 2.18 -6.12
N SER A 70 -0.13 1.60 -6.70
CA SER A 70 -0.27 1.50 -8.17
C SER A 70 -0.43 2.84 -8.89
N ASN A 71 -0.92 3.87 -8.19
CA ASN A 71 -1.14 5.22 -8.70
C ASN A 71 0.12 6.11 -8.73
N ILE A 72 1.25 5.64 -8.18
CA ILE A 72 2.51 6.39 -8.15
C ILE A 72 3.07 6.55 -9.58
N SER A 73 3.40 7.79 -9.94
CA SER A 73 3.91 8.16 -11.26
C SER A 73 5.37 7.74 -11.45
N VAL A 74 5.83 7.75 -12.71
CA VAL A 74 7.24 7.48 -13.03
C VAL A 74 8.17 8.53 -12.41
N ASN A 75 7.73 9.79 -12.30
CA ASN A 75 8.53 10.86 -11.70
C ASN A 75 8.69 10.66 -10.19
N ASP A 76 7.62 10.22 -9.50
CA ASP A 76 7.69 9.90 -8.08
C ASP A 76 8.61 8.71 -7.82
N ILE A 77 8.62 7.70 -8.71
CA ILE A 77 9.55 6.57 -8.63
C ILE A 77 11.00 7.04 -8.77
N LYS A 78 11.29 7.97 -9.69
CA LYS A 78 12.62 8.54 -9.84
C LYS A 78 13.05 9.32 -8.58
N MET A 79 12.15 10.13 -8.04
CA MET A 79 12.41 10.86 -6.79
C MET A 79 12.70 9.90 -5.63
N LEU A 80 11.91 8.84 -5.51
CA LEU A 80 12.12 7.79 -4.49
C LEU A 80 13.49 7.11 -4.66
N SER A 81 13.94 6.87 -5.89
CA SER A 81 15.26 6.29 -6.15
C SER A 81 16.40 7.22 -5.69
N ILE A 82 16.28 8.54 -5.93
CA ILE A 82 17.24 9.55 -5.47
C ILE A 82 17.29 9.58 -3.93
N ILE A 83 16.13 9.56 -3.27
CA ILE A 83 16.05 9.56 -1.81
C ILE A 83 16.73 8.32 -1.21
N PHE A 84 16.49 7.15 -1.80
CA PHE A 84 17.11 5.92 -1.31
C PHE A 84 18.61 5.86 -1.55
N GLU A 85 19.09 6.45 -2.64
CA GLU A 85 20.53 6.62 -2.88
C GLU A 85 21.16 7.47 -1.77
N GLU A 86 20.55 8.61 -1.40
CA GLU A 86 21.03 9.44 -0.29
C GLU A 86 20.99 8.73 1.07
N LEU A 87 20.01 7.86 1.27
CA LEU A 87 19.92 7.01 2.48
C LEU A 87 20.90 5.83 2.47
N GLY A 88 21.66 5.64 1.38
CA GLY A 88 22.56 4.50 1.20
C GLY A 88 21.83 3.16 1.05
N ILE A 89 20.57 3.18 0.60
CA ILE A 89 19.73 1.99 0.41
C ILE A 89 19.79 1.56 -1.05
N ILE A 90 20.10 0.28 -1.29
CA ILE A 90 20.14 -0.30 -2.63
C ILE A 90 18.76 -0.90 -2.96
N ILE A 91 18.06 -0.33 -3.94
CA ILE A 91 16.80 -0.88 -4.42
C ILE A 91 17.09 -2.07 -5.35
N ILE A 92 16.65 -3.28 -4.97
CA ILE A 92 16.73 -4.46 -5.83
C ILE A 92 15.61 -4.42 -6.88
N LYS A 93 14.40 -4.07 -6.44
CA LYS A 93 13.19 -4.11 -7.25
C LYS A 93 12.15 -3.17 -6.68
N ILE A 94 11.42 -2.48 -7.55
CA ILE A 94 10.21 -1.74 -7.22
C ILE A 94 9.00 -2.53 -7.73
N ILE A 95 8.04 -2.76 -6.85
CA ILE A 95 6.83 -3.55 -7.14
C ILE A 95 5.61 -2.68 -6.84
N LYS A 96 4.70 -2.58 -7.79
CA LYS A 96 3.38 -1.98 -7.53
C LYS A 96 2.51 -2.97 -6.75
N ASP A 97 1.87 -2.51 -5.67
CA ASP A 97 1.05 -3.34 -4.77
C ASP A 97 -0.02 -4.16 -5.52
N ILE A 98 -0.66 -3.57 -6.54
CA ILE A 98 -1.63 -4.27 -7.40
C ILE A 98 -1.06 -5.52 -8.08
N THR A 99 0.24 -5.58 -8.34
CA THR A 99 0.87 -6.74 -8.99
C THR A 99 0.99 -7.94 -8.06
N LEU A 100 0.93 -7.71 -6.74
CA LEU A 100 0.92 -8.75 -5.72
C LEU A 100 -0.48 -9.33 -5.50
N LEU A 101 -1.51 -8.59 -5.93
CA LEU A 101 -2.88 -9.06 -5.84
C LEU A 101 -3.17 -10.02 -7.00
N ASN A 102 -3.71 -11.18 -6.67
CA ASN A 102 -4.16 -12.14 -7.68
C ASN A 102 -5.50 -11.69 -8.28
N VAL A 103 -5.50 -10.52 -8.93
CA VAL A 103 -6.69 -9.94 -9.56
C VAL A 103 -7.09 -10.81 -10.75
N ARG A 104 -8.19 -11.54 -10.62
CA ARG A 104 -8.79 -12.38 -11.65
C ARG A 104 -10.17 -11.84 -12.02
N LYS A 105 -10.73 -12.32 -13.10
CA LYS A 105 -12.03 -11.87 -13.64
C LYS A 105 -13.19 -11.94 -12.64
N ASN A 106 -13.09 -12.83 -11.64
CA ASN A 106 -14.10 -13.05 -10.61
C ASN A 106 -13.67 -12.59 -9.21
N LYS A 107 -12.61 -11.79 -9.11
CA LYS A 107 -12.10 -11.29 -7.84
C LYS A 107 -11.79 -9.80 -7.94
N ALA A 108 -12.26 -9.05 -6.98
CA ALA A 108 -11.93 -7.65 -6.78
C ALA A 108 -11.27 -7.45 -5.41
N TYR A 109 -10.53 -6.37 -5.27
CA TYR A 109 -9.84 -6.00 -4.03
C TYR A 109 -10.12 -4.53 -3.72
N LEU A 110 -10.62 -4.27 -2.54
CA LEU A 110 -10.78 -2.93 -1.98
C LEU A 110 -9.67 -2.72 -0.95
N ILE A 111 -8.80 -1.74 -1.17
CA ILE A 111 -7.62 -1.49 -0.34
C ILE A 111 -7.60 -0.05 0.12
N GLY A 112 -7.25 0.17 1.38
CA GLY A 112 -7.02 1.49 1.96
C GLY A 112 -8.02 1.82 3.05
N ASP A 113 -7.75 2.88 3.78
CA ASP A 113 -8.56 3.36 4.89
C ASP A 113 -9.20 4.72 4.55
N ASN A 114 -8.38 5.72 4.23
CA ASN A 114 -8.83 7.05 3.82
C ASN A 114 -8.88 7.19 2.29
N ASN A 115 -7.93 6.57 1.61
CA ASN A 115 -7.83 6.56 0.15
C ASN A 115 -8.05 5.14 -0.36
N LEU A 116 -9.32 4.81 -0.52
CA LEU A 116 -9.74 3.50 -0.96
C LEU A 116 -9.43 3.31 -2.45
N ARG A 117 -8.92 2.14 -2.78
CA ARG A 117 -8.61 1.75 -4.17
C ARG A 117 -9.29 0.43 -4.48
N LEU A 118 -10.23 0.48 -5.41
CA LEU A 118 -10.94 -0.69 -5.88
C LEU A 118 -10.26 -1.24 -7.15
N TYR A 119 -9.73 -2.46 -7.07
CA TYR A 119 -9.07 -3.16 -8.17
C TYR A 119 -9.91 -4.31 -8.67
N PHE A 120 -10.17 -4.37 -9.99
CA PHE A 120 -10.91 -5.46 -10.62
C PHE A 120 -10.59 -5.59 -12.11
N ILE A 121 -11.09 -6.67 -12.73
CA ILE A 121 -11.05 -6.85 -14.18
C ILE A 121 -12.45 -6.57 -14.73
N ASN A 122 -12.57 -5.59 -15.63
CA ASN A 122 -13.85 -5.23 -16.21
C ASN A 122 -14.31 -6.25 -17.29
N LYS A 123 -15.51 -6.04 -17.81
CA LYS A 123 -16.12 -6.88 -18.87
C LYS A 123 -15.29 -6.98 -20.16
N TYR A 124 -14.38 -6.06 -20.41
CA TYR A 124 -13.46 -6.06 -21.55
C TYR A 124 -12.09 -6.70 -21.25
N ASN A 125 -11.96 -7.42 -20.16
CA ASN A 125 -10.72 -8.04 -19.67
C ASN A 125 -9.59 -7.04 -19.36
N LYS A 126 -9.92 -5.78 -19.07
CA LYS A 126 -8.95 -4.76 -18.67
C LYS A 126 -8.91 -4.64 -17.14
N LYS A 127 -7.71 -4.54 -16.59
CA LYS A 127 -7.50 -4.19 -15.17
C LYS A 127 -7.91 -2.74 -14.96
N VAL A 128 -8.76 -2.51 -13.98
CA VAL A 128 -9.31 -1.19 -13.63
C VAL A 128 -8.97 -0.90 -12.17
N THR A 129 -8.65 0.37 -11.91
CA THR A 129 -8.50 0.91 -10.56
C THR A 129 -9.44 2.11 -10.42
N ILE A 130 -10.27 2.10 -9.38
CA ILE A 130 -11.09 3.25 -8.99
C ILE A 130 -10.56 3.76 -7.66
N ASN A 131 -10.15 5.02 -7.63
CA ASN A 131 -9.70 5.68 -6.41
C ASN A 131 -10.88 6.45 -5.79
N MET A 132 -11.06 6.30 -4.48
CA MET A 132 -12.15 6.93 -3.71
C MET A 132 -11.58 7.50 -2.43
N ASN A 133 -11.81 8.79 -2.16
CA ASN A 133 -11.37 9.43 -0.93
C ASN A 133 -12.54 9.55 0.05
N THR A 134 -12.42 8.92 1.23
CA THR A 134 -13.48 8.90 2.26
C THR A 134 -13.80 10.26 2.86
N SER A 135 -12.90 11.24 2.72
CA SER A 135 -13.17 12.62 3.13
C SER A 135 -14.00 13.44 2.11
N GLN A 136 -14.12 12.93 0.87
CA GLN A 136 -14.79 13.61 -0.23
C GLN A 136 -16.11 12.97 -0.65
N ILE A 137 -16.26 11.67 -0.41
CA ILE A 137 -17.42 10.87 -0.78
C ILE A 137 -17.98 10.12 0.44
N SER A 138 -19.32 10.06 0.53
CA SER A 138 -19.98 9.33 1.60
C SER A 138 -19.81 7.81 1.47
N TYR A 139 -19.93 7.08 2.57
CA TYR A 139 -19.89 5.62 2.55
C TYR A 139 -20.98 5.00 1.68
N ASN A 140 -22.16 5.64 1.57
CA ASN A 140 -23.24 5.15 0.71
C ASN A 140 -22.87 5.25 -0.78
N GLU A 141 -22.20 6.34 -1.17
CA GLU A 141 -21.68 6.49 -2.53
C GLU A 141 -20.57 5.46 -2.83
N ILE A 142 -19.65 5.24 -1.88
CA ILE A 142 -18.62 4.20 -2.00
C ILE A 142 -19.27 2.83 -2.22
N ILE A 143 -20.27 2.48 -1.42
CA ILE A 143 -21.00 1.23 -1.55
C ILE A 143 -21.69 1.14 -2.92
N SER A 144 -22.34 2.23 -3.38
CA SER A 144 -22.96 2.28 -4.70
C SER A 144 -21.95 2.06 -5.83
N ILE A 145 -20.78 2.71 -5.76
CA ILE A 145 -19.70 2.50 -6.73
C ILE A 145 -19.27 1.04 -6.76
N ILE A 146 -19.04 0.43 -5.59
CA ILE A 146 -18.64 -0.98 -5.49
C ILE A 146 -19.70 -1.88 -6.09
N GLN A 147 -20.98 -1.72 -5.74
CA GLN A 147 -22.07 -2.54 -6.22
C GLN A 147 -22.31 -2.41 -7.74
N ASN A 148 -22.07 -1.24 -8.31
CA ASN A 148 -22.19 -1.01 -9.74
C ASN A 148 -21.10 -1.72 -10.56
N HIS A 149 -19.93 -1.96 -9.98
CA HIS A 149 -18.78 -2.52 -10.68
C HIS A 149 -18.49 -3.97 -10.30
N ILE A 150 -18.85 -4.38 -9.07
CA ILE A 150 -18.49 -5.69 -8.51
C ILE A 150 -19.77 -6.51 -8.30
N LYS A 151 -19.93 -7.54 -9.11
CA LYS A 151 -21.03 -8.52 -8.99
C LYS A 151 -20.57 -9.84 -8.37
N GLU A 152 -19.29 -9.97 -8.09
CA GLU A 152 -18.61 -11.20 -7.70
C GLU A 152 -17.90 -11.05 -6.34
N ILE A 153 -16.84 -11.82 -6.12
CA ILE A 153 -16.13 -11.86 -4.84
C ILE A 153 -15.30 -10.58 -4.64
N LEU A 154 -15.56 -9.85 -3.56
CA LEU A 154 -14.76 -8.70 -3.12
C LEU A 154 -13.95 -9.06 -1.88
N PHE A 155 -12.63 -8.85 -1.96
CA PHE A 155 -11.73 -8.91 -0.82
C PHE A 155 -11.49 -7.50 -0.28
N ILE A 156 -11.77 -7.30 1.02
CA ILE A 156 -11.65 -6.02 1.71
C ILE A 156 -10.37 -6.03 2.53
N LEU A 157 -9.49 -5.07 2.28
CA LEU A 157 -8.21 -4.88 2.93
C LEU A 157 -8.15 -3.45 3.50
N SER A 158 -8.95 -3.21 4.54
CA SER A 158 -9.12 -1.91 5.19
C SER A 158 -9.21 -2.12 6.69
N SER A 159 -8.84 -1.11 7.47
CA SER A 159 -9.08 -1.03 8.92
C SER A 159 -10.25 -0.11 9.27
N ASN A 160 -10.98 0.39 8.27
CA ASN A 160 -12.15 1.26 8.47
C ASN A 160 -13.37 0.42 8.86
N ASP A 161 -13.61 0.28 10.17
CA ASP A 161 -14.66 -0.56 10.73
C ASP A 161 -16.06 -0.20 10.26
N ASP A 162 -16.37 1.10 10.10
CA ASP A 162 -17.68 1.55 9.63
C ASP A 162 -17.97 1.10 8.20
N LEU A 163 -16.98 1.23 7.33
CA LEU A 163 -17.07 0.77 5.95
C LEU A 163 -17.14 -0.76 5.90
N ILE A 164 -16.28 -1.44 6.64
CA ILE A 164 -16.22 -2.91 6.72
C ILE A 164 -17.56 -3.46 7.16
N ASN A 165 -18.14 -2.95 8.26
CA ASN A 165 -19.41 -3.41 8.79
C ASN A 165 -20.57 -3.23 7.81
N LYS A 166 -20.56 -2.16 7.02
CA LYS A 166 -21.57 -1.93 5.98
C LYS A 166 -21.41 -2.88 4.79
N LEU A 167 -20.17 -3.16 4.38
CA LEU A 167 -19.86 -4.02 3.24
C LEU A 167 -20.05 -5.51 3.56
N LEU A 168 -19.67 -5.97 4.76
CA LEU A 168 -19.74 -7.39 5.16
C LEU A 168 -21.18 -7.94 5.29
N LYS A 169 -22.19 -7.07 5.25
CA LYS A 169 -23.59 -7.50 5.10
C LYS A 169 -23.85 -8.24 3.78
N ASN A 170 -23.01 -8.06 2.77
CA ASN A 170 -23.08 -8.79 1.51
C ASN A 170 -22.26 -10.09 1.61
N LYS A 171 -22.90 -11.24 1.37
CA LYS A 171 -22.30 -12.58 1.48
C LYS A 171 -21.13 -12.84 0.51
N SER A 172 -21.00 -12.04 -0.55
CA SER A 172 -19.90 -12.14 -1.53
C SER A 172 -18.65 -11.33 -1.14
N TYR A 173 -18.66 -10.68 0.02
CA TYR A 173 -17.56 -9.84 0.46
C TYR A 173 -16.81 -10.48 1.63
N TYR A 174 -15.47 -10.44 1.57
CA TYR A 174 -14.58 -11.09 2.53
C TYR A 174 -13.55 -10.11 3.08
N LEU A 175 -13.42 -10.07 4.40
CA LEU A 175 -12.36 -9.29 5.05
C LEU A 175 -11.05 -10.09 5.05
N ILE A 176 -9.97 -9.47 4.61
CA ILE A 176 -8.61 -9.98 4.80
C ILE A 176 -8.02 -9.27 6.02
N ASN A 177 -7.97 -9.98 7.13
CA ASN A 177 -7.31 -9.51 8.33
C ASN A 177 -5.80 -9.43 8.10
N ASN A 178 -5.17 -8.38 8.69
CA ASN A 178 -3.73 -8.15 8.59
C ASN A 178 -3.20 -8.04 7.13
N TYR A 179 -3.72 -7.03 6.43
CA TYR A 179 -3.36 -6.71 5.06
C TYR A 179 -1.85 -6.59 4.83
N ILE A 180 -1.12 -5.96 5.75
CA ILE A 180 0.33 -5.75 5.61
C ILE A 180 1.07 -7.09 5.61
N LYS A 181 0.67 -8.02 6.48
CA LYS A 181 1.22 -9.38 6.47
C LYS A 181 0.92 -10.08 5.15
N PHE A 182 -0.33 -9.98 4.66
CA PHE A 182 -0.73 -10.55 3.38
C PHE A 182 0.16 -10.05 2.23
N ILE A 183 0.38 -8.73 2.11
CA ILE A 183 1.24 -8.14 1.07
C ILE A 183 2.70 -8.63 1.21
N PHE A 184 3.21 -8.77 2.43
CA PHE A 184 4.58 -9.23 2.63
C PHE A 184 4.76 -10.73 2.38
N ASP A 185 3.75 -11.54 2.65
CA ASP A 185 3.77 -12.98 2.41
C ASP A 185 3.71 -13.32 0.90
N GLU A 186 3.06 -12.47 0.08
CA GLU A 186 3.04 -12.62 -1.38
C GLU A 186 4.41 -12.40 -2.06
N ILE A 187 5.37 -11.80 -1.36
CA ILE A 187 6.74 -11.60 -1.88
C ILE A 187 7.67 -12.77 -1.49
N GLY A 188 7.32 -13.52 -0.45
CA GLY A 188 8.06 -14.67 0.06
C GLY A 188 9.13 -14.28 1.03
#